data_18f35376f5490439f53839b4853e46bf
#
_entry.id   18f35376f5490439f53839b4853e46bf
#
_cell.length_a   1.000
_cell.length_b   1.000
_cell.length_c   1.000
_cell.angle_alpha   90.00
_cell.angle_beta   90.00
_cell.angle_gamma   90.00
#
_symmetry.space_group_name_H-M   'P 1'
#
loop_
_entity.id
_entity.type
_entity.pdbx_description
1 polymer ?
#
loop_
_entity_poly.entity_id
_entity_poly.type
_entity_poly.pdbx_seq_one_letter_code
_entity_poly.pdbx_strand_id
1 'polypeptide(L)'
;MHWIREEEIADGALLFEQGSMPYDVFVIEDGSVEVVRDGESIATLGPGEIVGERALLKLERRWASVIAVGHVRVVALSADDLAEMSEQMPELADRLRETMSRRERQNDTD
;
A
#
# COMPACT_ATOMS: atom_id res chain seq x y z
N MET A 1 -7.05 3.31 18.88
CA MET A 1 -7.34 3.81 17.53
C MET A 1 -7.60 2.61 16.65
N HIS A 2 -8.84 2.42 16.30
CA HIS A 2 -9.27 1.20 15.61
C HIS A 2 -8.97 1.19 14.11
N TRP A 3 -8.56 2.32 13.55
CA TRP A 3 -8.15 2.39 12.14
C TRP A 3 -6.66 2.12 11.93
N ILE A 4 -5.89 1.92 13.01
CA ILE A 4 -4.48 1.52 12.89
C ILE A 4 -4.40 0.02 13.11
N ARG A 5 -4.02 -0.72 12.07
CA ARG A 5 -3.84 -2.16 12.11
C ARG A 5 -2.45 -2.51 11.64
N GLU A 6 -1.60 -2.94 12.58
CA GLU A 6 -0.27 -3.43 12.24
C GLU A 6 -0.35 -4.91 11.86
N GLU A 7 0.32 -5.27 10.80
CA GLU A 7 0.43 -6.65 10.35
C GLU A 7 1.88 -7.00 10.10
N GLU A 8 2.25 -8.21 10.47
CA GLU A 8 3.56 -8.76 10.19
C GLU A 8 3.44 -9.77 9.06
N ILE A 9 4.30 -9.62 8.06
CA ILE A 9 4.26 -10.41 6.84
C ILE A 9 5.56 -11.22 6.76
N ALA A 10 5.42 -12.54 6.63
CA ALA A 10 6.58 -13.42 6.54
C ALA A 10 7.27 -13.29 5.19
N ASP A 11 8.56 -13.61 5.16
CA ASP A 11 9.35 -13.62 3.93
C ASP A 11 8.65 -14.45 2.84
N GLY A 12 8.52 -13.86 1.65
CA GLY A 12 7.91 -14.51 0.50
C GLY A 12 6.39 -14.49 0.49
N ALA A 13 5.74 -14.01 1.56
CA ALA A 13 4.29 -13.93 1.59
C ALA A 13 3.78 -12.71 0.81
N LEU A 14 2.58 -12.85 0.25
CA LEU A 14 1.93 -11.78 -0.51
C LEU A 14 1.25 -10.79 0.43
N LEU A 15 1.44 -9.49 0.19
CA LEU A 15 0.58 -8.46 0.74
C LEU A 15 -0.73 -8.47 -0.03
N PHE A 16 -0.63 -8.54 -1.36
CA PHE A 16 -1.78 -8.74 -2.23
C PHE A 16 -1.31 -9.29 -3.58
N GLU A 17 -2.24 -9.85 -4.33
CA GLU A 17 -1.96 -10.50 -5.61
C GLU A 17 -2.49 -9.66 -6.76
N GLN A 18 -1.74 -9.61 -7.86
CA GLN A 18 -2.17 -8.98 -9.10
C GLN A 18 -3.53 -9.51 -9.53
N GLY A 19 -4.44 -8.61 -9.91
CA GLY A 19 -5.78 -8.96 -10.34
C GLY A 19 -6.80 -9.11 -9.22
N SER A 20 -6.38 -9.09 -7.96
CA SER A 20 -7.31 -9.17 -6.83
C SER A 20 -8.01 -7.83 -6.58
N MET A 21 -9.08 -7.87 -5.78
CA MET A 21 -9.83 -6.66 -5.44
C MET A 21 -9.10 -5.88 -4.35
N PRO A 22 -9.10 -4.54 -4.44
CA PRO A 22 -8.44 -3.71 -3.42
C PRO A 22 -9.35 -3.49 -2.21
N TYR A 23 -8.82 -3.78 -1.03
CA TYR A 23 -9.51 -3.50 0.23
C TYR A 23 -8.73 -2.52 1.09
N ASP A 24 -7.40 -2.58 1.05
CA ASP A 24 -6.52 -1.79 1.89
C ASP A 24 -5.38 -1.17 1.09
N VAL A 25 -4.84 -0.07 1.63
CA VAL A 25 -3.48 0.37 1.29
C VAL A 25 -2.57 0.00 2.46
N PHE A 26 -1.30 -0.14 2.18
CA PHE A 26 -0.31 -0.54 3.20
C PHE A 26 0.81 0.50 3.27
N VAL A 27 1.16 0.87 4.49
CA VAL A 27 2.34 1.71 4.74
C VAL A 27 3.41 0.80 5.32
N ILE A 28 4.57 0.74 4.68
CA ILE A 28 5.67 -0.09 5.15
C ILE A 28 6.34 0.60 6.33
N GLU A 29 6.37 -0.07 7.49
CA GLU A 29 7.06 0.42 8.68
C GLU A 29 8.48 -0.11 8.77
N ASP A 30 8.68 -1.37 8.41
CA ASP A 30 9.97 -2.04 8.50
C ASP A 30 10.06 -3.14 7.44
N GLY A 31 11.27 -3.35 6.91
CA GLY A 31 11.51 -4.34 5.87
C GLY A 31 11.29 -3.77 4.47
N SER A 32 11.25 -4.65 3.50
CA SER A 32 11.06 -4.26 2.10
C SER A 32 10.13 -5.24 1.39
N VAL A 33 9.53 -4.75 0.31
CA VAL A 33 8.65 -5.54 -0.54
C VAL A 33 9.08 -5.42 -1.99
N GLU A 34 8.76 -6.44 -2.76
CA GLU A 34 9.02 -6.49 -4.19
C GLU A 34 7.70 -6.37 -4.92
N VAL A 35 7.63 -5.47 -5.89
CA VAL A 35 6.47 -5.30 -6.75
C VAL A 35 6.69 -6.14 -8.00
N VAL A 36 5.78 -7.07 -8.27
CA VAL A 36 5.90 -8.03 -9.38
C VAL A 36 4.67 -7.92 -10.27
N ARG A 37 4.90 -7.69 -11.56
CA ARG A 37 3.83 -7.64 -12.53
C ARG A 37 4.13 -8.61 -13.68
N ASP A 38 3.13 -9.46 -13.99
CA ASP A 38 3.26 -10.47 -15.06
C ASP A 38 4.51 -11.35 -14.87
N GLY A 39 4.82 -11.68 -13.60
CA GLY A 39 5.95 -12.50 -13.24
C GLY A 39 7.30 -11.78 -13.20
N GLU A 40 7.32 -10.48 -13.45
CA GLU A 40 8.55 -9.70 -13.53
C GLU A 40 8.66 -8.70 -12.38
N SER A 41 9.79 -8.69 -11.69
CA SER A 41 10.05 -7.71 -10.64
C SER A 41 10.28 -6.33 -11.25
N ILE A 42 9.48 -5.36 -10.86
CA ILE A 42 9.54 -4.01 -11.44
C ILE A 42 9.97 -2.95 -10.45
N ALA A 43 9.92 -3.22 -9.15
CA ALA A 43 10.35 -2.26 -8.14
C ALA A 43 10.53 -2.94 -6.80
N THR A 44 11.33 -2.30 -5.94
CA THR A 44 11.47 -2.65 -4.52
C THR A 44 11.12 -1.42 -3.71
N LEU A 45 10.28 -1.59 -2.69
CA LEU A 45 9.82 -0.50 -1.84
C LEU A 45 10.22 -0.79 -0.39
N GLY A 46 10.49 0.25 0.37
CA GLY A 46 10.97 0.15 1.74
C GLY A 46 10.21 1.00 2.74
N PRO A 47 10.74 1.16 3.96
CA PRO A 47 10.06 1.88 5.04
C PRO A 47 9.65 3.30 4.65
N GLY A 48 8.45 3.69 5.05
CA GLY A 48 7.87 5.00 4.76
C GLY A 48 7.11 5.06 3.45
N GLU A 49 7.21 4.02 2.61
CA GLU A 49 6.50 4.00 1.33
C GLU A 49 5.12 3.37 1.46
N ILE A 50 4.21 3.80 0.59
CA ILE A 50 2.82 3.33 0.55
C ILE A 50 2.67 2.41 -0.65
N VAL A 51 2.00 1.27 -0.45
CA VAL A 51 1.73 0.30 -1.51
C VAL A 51 0.24 0.04 -1.62
N GLY A 52 -0.23 -0.17 -2.85
CA GLY A 52 -1.62 -0.53 -3.12
C GLY A 52 -2.55 0.66 -3.29
N GLU A 53 -2.04 1.88 -3.25
CA GLU A 53 -2.82 3.10 -3.32
C GLU A 53 -3.55 3.27 -4.65
N ARG A 54 -2.91 2.88 -5.75
CA ARG A 54 -3.50 3.04 -7.08
C ARG A 54 -4.85 2.33 -7.22
N ALA A 55 -4.89 1.06 -6.83
CA ALA A 55 -6.12 0.28 -6.95
C ALA A 55 -7.23 0.82 -6.06
N LEU A 56 -6.90 1.25 -4.84
CA LEU A 56 -7.89 1.79 -3.91
C LEU A 56 -8.43 3.13 -4.38
N LEU A 57 -7.56 4.02 -4.87
CA LEU A 57 -7.96 5.34 -5.35
C LEU A 57 -8.82 5.26 -6.62
N LYS A 58 -8.52 4.33 -7.51
CA LYS A 58 -9.23 4.18 -8.79
C LYS A 58 -10.30 3.12 -8.78
N LEU A 59 -10.45 2.38 -7.68
CA LEU A 59 -11.40 1.27 -7.54
C LEU A 59 -11.18 0.21 -8.63
N GLU A 60 -9.91 -0.07 -8.92
CA GLU A 60 -9.50 -1.05 -9.91
C GLU A 60 -8.91 -2.29 -9.25
N ARG A 61 -8.85 -3.40 -9.98
CA ARG A 61 -8.13 -4.58 -9.50
C ARG A 61 -6.66 -4.27 -9.33
N ARG A 62 -6.00 -4.99 -8.43
CA ARG A 62 -4.56 -4.80 -8.18
C ARG A 62 -3.76 -4.91 -9.46
N TRP A 63 -2.96 -3.89 -9.74
CA TRP A 63 -2.15 -3.77 -10.94
C TRP A 63 -0.94 -4.71 -10.94
N ALA A 64 -0.44 -5.06 -9.76
CA ALA A 64 0.72 -5.91 -9.56
C ALA A 64 0.58 -6.69 -8.26
N SER A 65 1.38 -7.73 -8.11
CA SER A 65 1.54 -8.42 -6.83
C SER A 65 2.59 -7.71 -5.98
N VAL A 66 2.45 -7.77 -4.67
CA VAL A 66 3.45 -7.24 -3.74
C VAL A 66 3.82 -8.34 -2.76
N ILE A 67 5.12 -8.66 -2.72
CA ILE A 67 5.66 -9.81 -2.00
C ILE A 67 6.67 -9.32 -0.98
N ALA A 68 6.59 -9.84 0.25
CA ALA A 68 7.55 -9.49 1.30
C ALA A 68 8.93 -10.07 0.98
N VAL A 69 9.96 -9.25 1.13
CA VAL A 69 11.37 -9.66 1.05
C VAL A 69 11.92 -9.60 2.46
N GLY A 70 12.16 -10.76 3.06
CA GLY A 70 12.43 -10.85 4.49
C GLY A 70 11.15 -10.61 5.29
N HIS A 71 11.28 -10.43 6.58
CA HIS A 71 10.17 -10.10 7.47
C HIS A 71 9.78 -8.64 7.29
N VAL A 72 8.50 -8.35 7.11
CA VAL A 72 7.99 -7.00 6.86
C VAL A 72 6.90 -6.66 7.87
N ARG A 73 6.93 -5.44 8.36
CA ARG A 73 5.85 -4.89 9.20
C ARG A 73 5.19 -3.74 8.46
N VAL A 74 3.87 -3.78 8.37
CA VAL A 74 3.07 -2.78 7.67
C VAL A 74 1.91 -2.29 8.55
N VAL A 75 1.40 -1.11 8.21
CA VAL A 75 0.11 -0.63 8.69
C VAL A 75 -0.87 -0.73 7.54
N ALA A 76 -1.99 -1.39 7.77
CA ALA A 76 -3.06 -1.54 6.78
C ALA A 76 -4.18 -0.54 7.06
N LEU A 77 -4.64 0.13 6.01
CA LEU A 77 -5.70 1.14 6.07
C LEU A 77 -6.72 0.87 4.97
N SER A 78 -7.98 0.68 5.34
CA SER A 78 -9.07 0.56 4.38
C SER A 78 -9.54 1.95 3.93
N ALA A 79 -10.44 1.99 2.95
CA ALA A 79 -11.08 3.25 2.54
C ALA A 79 -11.85 3.89 3.70
N ASP A 80 -12.54 3.06 4.50
CA ASP A 80 -13.28 3.55 5.67
C ASP A 80 -12.32 4.10 6.74
N ASP A 81 -11.19 3.44 6.95
CA ASP A 81 -10.14 3.91 7.86
C ASP A 81 -9.61 5.28 7.45
N LEU A 82 -9.39 5.47 6.15
CA LEU A 82 -8.92 6.76 5.63
C LEU A 82 -9.98 7.86 5.82
N ALA A 83 -11.25 7.53 5.62
CA ALA A 83 -12.35 8.48 5.82
C ALA A 83 -12.44 8.90 7.29
N GLU A 84 -12.35 7.94 8.20
CA GLU A 84 -12.38 8.22 9.64
C GLU A 84 -11.16 9.04 10.08
N MET A 85 -9.98 8.71 9.57
CA MET A 85 -8.76 9.47 9.84
C MET A 85 -8.92 10.92 9.38
N SER A 86 -9.60 11.15 8.26
CA SER A 86 -9.85 12.50 7.73
C SER A 86 -10.68 13.35 8.69
N GLU A 87 -11.58 12.73 9.44
CA GLU A 87 -12.41 13.44 10.41
C GLU A 87 -11.63 13.73 11.71
N GLN A 88 -10.83 12.77 12.17
CA GLN A 88 -10.16 12.84 13.46
C GLN A 88 -8.76 13.45 13.39
N MET A 89 -8.04 13.22 12.30
CA MET A 89 -6.68 13.71 12.09
C MET A 89 -6.49 14.21 10.66
N PRO A 90 -7.14 15.33 10.31
CA PRO A 90 -7.15 15.80 8.91
C PRO A 90 -5.78 16.10 8.32
N GLU A 91 -4.84 16.59 9.12
CA GLU A 91 -3.50 16.88 8.61
C GLU A 91 -2.74 15.62 8.21
N LEU A 92 -2.88 14.55 9.00
CA LEU A 92 -2.26 13.28 8.68
C LEU A 92 -2.87 12.65 7.44
N ALA A 93 -4.21 12.70 7.34
CA ALA A 93 -4.93 12.20 6.18
C ALA A 93 -4.52 12.94 4.91
N ASP A 94 -4.37 14.24 4.97
CA ASP A 94 -3.93 15.06 3.83
C ASP A 94 -2.53 14.68 3.38
N ARG A 95 -1.61 14.43 4.31
CA ARG A 95 -0.25 13.99 3.98
C ARG A 95 -0.24 12.62 3.31
N LEU A 96 -1.06 11.70 3.77
CA LEU A 96 -1.18 10.38 3.15
C LEU A 96 -1.74 10.48 1.74
N ARG A 97 -2.81 11.27 1.54
CA ARG A 97 -3.40 11.48 0.22
C ARG A 97 -2.42 12.11 -0.74
N GLU A 98 -1.65 13.09 -0.29
CA GLU A 98 -0.62 13.72 -1.11
C GLU A 98 0.44 12.71 -1.54
N THR A 99 0.89 11.87 -0.63
CA THR A 99 1.87 10.81 -0.93
C THR A 99 1.30 9.81 -1.94
N MET A 100 0.04 9.40 -1.76
CA MET A 100 -0.62 8.48 -2.69
C MET A 100 -0.75 9.10 -4.07
N SER A 101 -1.14 10.37 -4.15
CA SER A 101 -1.28 11.08 -5.44
C SER A 101 0.04 11.20 -6.17
N ARG A 102 1.13 11.49 -5.46
CA ARG A 102 2.46 11.54 -6.07
C ARG A 102 2.87 10.17 -6.61
N ARG A 103 2.60 9.12 -5.86
CA ARG A 103 2.92 7.75 -6.26
C ARG A 103 2.14 7.37 -7.52
N GLU A 104 0.87 7.72 -7.58
CA GLU A 104 0.04 7.46 -8.75
C GLU A 104 0.59 8.17 -9.99
N ARG A 105 0.98 9.44 -9.85
CA ARG A 105 1.56 10.19 -10.97
C ARG A 105 2.86 9.59 -11.45
N GLN A 106 3.71 9.09 -10.55
CA GLN A 106 4.94 8.41 -10.91
C GLN A 106 4.67 7.12 -11.68
N ASN A 107 3.66 6.37 -11.28
CA ASN A 107 3.29 5.14 -11.95
C ASN A 107 2.71 5.40 -13.34
N ASP A 108 1.99 6.50 -13.51
CA ASP A 108 1.36 6.88 -14.78
C ASP A 108 2.39 7.36 -15.83
N THR A 109 3.58 7.74 -15.41
CA THR A 109 4.64 8.18 -16.33
C THR A 109 5.48 7.04 -16.88
N ASP A 110 5.30 5.87 -16.36
CA ASP A 110 5.98 4.66 -16.84
C ASP A 110 5.17 3.97 -17.96
#